data_eaa75aeed232c399191aff791fd6b5cb
#
_entry.id   eaa75aeed232c399191aff791fd6b5cb
#
_cell.length_a   1.000
_cell.length_b   1.000
_cell.length_c   1.000
_cell.angle_alpha   90.00
_cell.angle_beta   90.00
_cell.angle_gamma   90.00
#
_symmetry.space_group_name_H-M   'P 1'
#
loop_
_entity.id
_entity.type
_entity.pdbx_description
1 polymer ?
#
loop_
_entity_poly.entity_id
_entity_poly.type
_entity_poly.pdbx_seq_one_letter_code
_entity_poly.pdbx_strand_id
1 'polypeptide(L)'
;MTTMNRCLPFPAFRARALAAVLLAACACGMAFAQDTVRQFPPGVRAGTLVVTAPPALTIDGTALRLSPGARIQGPDNMQISSAAIVGQPFLVYFLRDGLGQVTRVWILNETEQDVVRADLLPTVNFRFGSSPPTPKVDDGKTPFDQLPKYQTKP
;
A
#
# COMPACT_ATOMS: atom_id res chain seq x y z
N MET A 1 -80.25 19.69 -24.69
CA MET A 1 -79.18 18.73 -25.04
C MET A 1 -77.87 19.21 -24.42
N THR A 2 -77.49 18.68 -23.27
CA THR A 2 -76.37 19.17 -22.48
C THR A 2 -75.32 18.12 -22.49
N THR A 3 -74.21 18.33 -23.19
CA THR A 3 -73.05 17.41 -23.23
C THR A 3 -72.16 17.76 -22.09
N MET A 4 -72.10 16.85 -21.08
CA MET A 4 -71.13 16.86 -19.97
C MET A 4 -69.81 16.39 -20.46
N ASN A 5 -68.80 17.25 -20.59
CA ASN A 5 -67.39 16.92 -20.72
C ASN A 5 -66.85 16.48 -19.35
N ARG A 6 -66.65 15.21 -19.17
CA ARG A 6 -65.90 14.63 -18.05
C ARG A 6 -64.41 14.77 -18.33
N CYS A 7 -63.75 15.76 -17.74
CA CYS A 7 -62.32 15.78 -17.60
C CYS A 7 -61.88 14.69 -16.62
N LEU A 8 -61.21 13.68 -17.13
CA LEU A 8 -60.52 12.67 -16.30
C LEU A 8 -59.26 13.29 -15.68
N PRO A 9 -59.08 13.26 -14.35
CA PRO A 9 -57.86 13.72 -13.76
C PRO A 9 -56.75 12.71 -14.08
N PHE A 10 -55.75 13.14 -14.82
CA PHE A 10 -54.51 12.37 -15.03
C PHE A 10 -53.90 12.05 -13.67
N PRO A 11 -53.51 10.82 -13.41
CA PRO A 11 -53.01 10.40 -12.09
C PRO A 11 -51.57 10.93 -11.89
N ALA A 12 -51.45 12.14 -11.36
CA ALA A 12 -50.18 12.73 -10.92
C ALA A 12 -49.46 11.83 -9.88
N PHE A 13 -50.15 10.85 -9.33
CA PHE A 13 -49.66 9.90 -8.37
C PHE A 13 -48.66 8.90 -9.02
N ARG A 14 -48.87 8.50 -10.27
CA ARG A 14 -48.00 7.56 -11.00
C ARG A 14 -46.66 8.19 -11.38
N ALA A 15 -46.64 9.48 -11.72
CA ALA A 15 -45.40 10.18 -12.03
C ALA A 15 -44.50 10.36 -10.80
N ARG A 16 -45.09 10.62 -9.64
CA ARG A 16 -44.34 10.72 -8.37
C ARG A 16 -43.77 9.39 -7.89
N ALA A 17 -44.48 8.28 -8.09
CA ALA A 17 -44.01 6.95 -7.77
C ALA A 17 -42.83 6.51 -8.65
N LEU A 18 -42.85 6.81 -9.95
CA LEU A 18 -41.77 6.54 -10.87
C LEU A 18 -40.51 7.36 -10.57
N ALA A 19 -40.66 8.64 -10.20
CA ALA A 19 -39.53 9.48 -9.79
C ALA A 19 -38.88 9.00 -8.49
N ALA A 20 -39.65 8.52 -7.53
CA ALA A 20 -39.12 7.97 -6.27
C ALA A 20 -38.34 6.66 -6.49
N VAL A 21 -38.78 5.80 -7.39
CA VAL A 21 -38.09 4.55 -7.74
C VAL A 21 -36.77 4.82 -8.47
N LEU A 22 -36.75 5.82 -9.37
CA LEU A 22 -35.51 6.22 -10.07
C LEU A 22 -34.47 6.84 -9.10
N LEU A 23 -34.92 7.65 -8.13
CA LEU A 23 -34.00 8.19 -7.11
C LEU A 23 -33.45 7.10 -6.19
N ALA A 24 -34.22 6.09 -5.81
CA ALA A 24 -33.80 4.98 -5.00
C ALA A 24 -32.78 4.07 -5.74
N ALA A 25 -32.93 3.91 -7.05
CA ALA A 25 -31.99 3.13 -7.88
C ALA A 25 -30.61 3.81 -8.01
N CYS A 26 -30.53 5.14 -8.00
CA CYS A 26 -29.25 5.86 -8.03
C CYS A 26 -28.48 5.82 -6.71
N ALA A 27 -29.13 5.57 -5.58
CA ALA A 27 -28.48 5.51 -4.27
C ALA A 27 -27.69 4.20 -4.02
N CYS A 28 -27.95 3.15 -4.77
CA CYS A 28 -27.25 1.85 -4.61
C CYS A 28 -25.89 1.76 -5.33
N GLY A 29 -25.47 2.82 -6.07
CA GLY A 29 -24.29 2.76 -6.95
C GLY A 29 -22.94 3.10 -6.34
N MET A 30 -22.86 3.48 -5.06
CA MET A 30 -21.58 3.84 -4.43
C MET A 30 -21.09 2.74 -3.48
N ALA A 31 -20.96 1.51 -3.99
CA ALA A 31 -20.08 0.55 -3.36
C ALA A 31 -18.65 0.99 -3.67
N PHE A 32 -18.03 1.80 -2.81
CA PHE A 32 -16.60 1.99 -2.82
C PHE A 32 -15.97 0.62 -2.58
N ALA A 33 -15.27 0.11 -3.59
CA ALA A 33 -14.38 -1.00 -3.40
C ALA A 33 -13.35 -0.54 -2.37
N GLN A 34 -13.50 -0.94 -1.11
CA GLN A 34 -12.50 -0.72 -0.09
C GLN A 34 -11.32 -1.58 -0.48
N ASP A 35 -10.24 -0.91 -0.89
CA ASP A 35 -8.96 -1.55 -1.13
C ASP A 35 -8.43 -2.00 0.24
N THR A 36 -8.78 -3.23 0.59
CA THR A 36 -8.48 -3.80 1.90
C THR A 36 -7.04 -4.29 1.87
N VAL A 37 -6.18 -3.68 2.68
CA VAL A 37 -4.82 -4.18 2.91
C VAL A 37 -4.90 -5.62 3.40
N ARG A 38 -4.27 -6.53 2.66
CA ARG A 38 -4.24 -7.96 2.98
C ARG A 38 -3.40 -8.21 4.22
N GLN A 39 -3.81 -9.17 5.03
CA GLN A 39 -2.98 -9.64 6.14
C GLN A 39 -2.00 -10.71 5.64
N PHE A 40 -0.72 -10.47 5.88
CA PHE A 40 0.33 -11.39 5.49
C PHE A 40 0.78 -12.24 6.68
N PRO A 41 1.20 -13.49 6.46
CA PRO A 41 1.71 -14.34 7.53
C PRO A 41 3.02 -13.77 8.11
N PRO A 42 3.36 -14.13 9.36
CA PRO A 42 4.63 -13.72 9.95
C PRO A 42 5.81 -14.29 9.17
N GLY A 43 6.91 -13.53 9.11
CA GLY A 43 8.14 -13.93 8.43
C GLY A 43 8.21 -13.60 6.94
N VAL A 44 7.20 -12.91 6.37
CA VAL A 44 7.31 -12.37 5.00
C VAL A 44 8.40 -11.30 4.93
N ARG A 45 9.04 -11.21 3.78
CA ARG A 45 10.03 -10.17 3.45
C ARG A 45 9.54 -9.40 2.23
N ALA A 46 9.77 -8.10 2.23
CA ALA A 46 9.55 -7.27 1.05
C ALA A 46 10.76 -7.33 0.13
N GLY A 47 10.54 -7.15 -1.18
CA GLY A 47 11.61 -7.07 -2.17
C GLY A 47 11.07 -6.87 -3.58
N THR A 48 11.95 -6.53 -4.51
CA THR A 48 11.63 -6.41 -5.92
C THR A 48 11.92 -7.72 -6.64
N LEU A 49 10.85 -8.39 -7.08
CA LEU A 49 10.90 -9.65 -7.82
C LEU A 49 11.04 -9.40 -9.33
N VAL A 50 11.94 -10.14 -9.97
CA VAL A 50 11.98 -10.30 -11.42
C VAL A 50 12.10 -11.79 -11.75
N VAL A 51 11.15 -12.35 -12.46
CA VAL A 51 11.23 -13.73 -12.95
C VAL A 51 12.04 -13.72 -14.24
N THR A 52 13.14 -14.47 -14.28
CA THR A 52 14.01 -14.57 -15.48
C THR A 52 13.60 -15.72 -16.37
N ALA A 53 13.58 -16.92 -15.83
CA ALA A 53 13.12 -18.13 -16.52
C ALA A 53 12.64 -19.14 -15.47
N PRO A 54 11.33 -19.38 -15.32
CA PRO A 54 10.83 -20.27 -14.28
C PRO A 54 11.55 -21.63 -14.29
N PRO A 55 12.03 -22.12 -13.13
CA PRO A 55 11.81 -21.61 -11.78
C PRO A 55 12.82 -20.56 -11.27
N ALA A 56 13.72 -20.05 -12.12
CA ALA A 56 14.72 -19.05 -11.74
C ALA A 56 14.09 -17.65 -11.67
N LEU A 57 14.45 -16.90 -10.63
CA LEU A 57 14.03 -15.51 -10.42
C LEU A 57 15.13 -14.74 -9.67
N THR A 58 15.00 -13.43 -9.64
CA THR A 58 15.82 -12.57 -8.78
C THR A 58 14.93 -11.78 -7.84
N ILE A 59 15.40 -11.58 -6.60
CA ILE A 59 14.79 -10.66 -5.65
C ILE A 59 15.88 -9.71 -5.18
N ASP A 60 15.66 -8.42 -5.37
CA ASP A 60 16.64 -7.35 -5.08
C ASP A 60 18.01 -7.63 -5.73
N GLY A 61 18.01 -8.15 -6.96
CA GLY A 61 19.22 -8.54 -7.68
C GLY A 61 19.84 -9.85 -7.24
N THR A 62 19.38 -10.46 -6.15
CA THR A 62 19.86 -11.77 -5.69
C THR A 62 19.18 -12.90 -6.44
N ALA A 63 19.96 -13.78 -7.06
CA ALA A 63 19.44 -14.96 -7.76
C ALA A 63 18.85 -15.97 -6.77
N LEU A 64 17.60 -16.34 -7.01
CA LEU A 64 16.84 -17.29 -6.19
C LEU A 64 16.08 -18.26 -7.10
N ARG A 65 15.42 -19.23 -6.48
CA ARG A 65 14.63 -20.23 -7.18
C ARG A 65 13.26 -20.41 -6.52
N LEU A 66 12.23 -20.58 -7.33
CA LEU A 66 10.92 -21.02 -6.86
C LEU A 66 11.00 -22.48 -6.38
N SER A 67 10.43 -22.74 -5.22
CA SER A 67 10.23 -24.10 -4.73
C SER A 67 9.23 -24.86 -5.62
N PRO A 68 9.35 -26.18 -5.77
CA PRO A 68 8.30 -26.96 -6.39
C PRO A 68 6.97 -26.74 -5.70
N GLY A 69 5.93 -26.31 -6.45
CA GLY A 69 4.62 -25.95 -5.91
C GLY A 69 4.53 -24.54 -5.31
N ALA A 70 5.51 -23.68 -5.54
CA ALA A 70 5.44 -22.28 -5.16
C ALA A 70 4.20 -21.59 -5.76
N ARG A 71 3.58 -20.71 -4.99
CA ARG A 71 2.39 -19.96 -5.41
C ARG A 71 2.70 -18.48 -5.51
N ILE A 72 2.32 -17.88 -6.63
CA ILE A 72 2.40 -16.45 -6.86
C ILE A 72 0.97 -15.92 -6.90
N GLN A 73 0.65 -14.98 -6.02
CA GLN A 73 -0.64 -14.32 -5.94
C GLN A 73 -0.52 -12.88 -6.44
N GLY A 74 -1.43 -12.49 -7.30
CA GLY A 74 -1.54 -11.13 -7.84
C GLY A 74 -2.10 -10.13 -6.83
N PRO A 75 -2.18 -8.86 -7.23
CA PRO A 75 -2.73 -7.80 -6.39
C PRO A 75 -4.21 -8.00 -6.07
N ASP A 76 -4.94 -8.68 -6.95
CA ASP A 76 -6.34 -9.11 -6.82
C ASP A 76 -6.51 -10.43 -6.05
N ASN A 77 -5.44 -10.93 -5.42
CA ASN A 77 -5.37 -12.20 -4.70
C ASN A 77 -5.59 -13.46 -5.58
N MET A 78 -5.60 -13.30 -6.90
CA MET A 78 -5.68 -14.43 -7.83
C MET A 78 -4.31 -15.06 -8.06
N GLN A 79 -4.30 -16.38 -8.31
CA GLN A 79 -3.05 -17.09 -8.58
C GLN A 79 -2.56 -16.78 -10.00
N ILE A 80 -1.31 -16.35 -10.12
CA ILE A 80 -0.65 -16.01 -11.38
C ILE A 80 0.44 -17.05 -11.68
N SER A 81 0.55 -17.43 -12.96
CA SER A 81 1.65 -18.27 -13.42
C SER A 81 2.96 -17.47 -13.45
N SER A 82 4.05 -18.07 -13.00
CA SER A 82 5.38 -17.44 -13.07
C SER A 82 5.81 -17.13 -14.53
N ALA A 83 5.31 -17.87 -15.50
CA ALA A 83 5.59 -17.63 -16.91
C ALA A 83 4.91 -16.35 -17.45
N ALA A 84 3.80 -15.93 -16.84
CA ALA A 84 3.07 -14.73 -17.26
C ALA A 84 3.75 -13.41 -16.87
N ILE A 85 4.69 -13.45 -15.90
CA ILE A 85 5.34 -12.27 -15.33
C ILE A 85 6.84 -12.21 -15.60
N VAL A 86 7.31 -12.98 -16.57
CA VAL A 86 8.74 -13.02 -16.93
C VAL A 86 9.22 -11.64 -17.41
N GLY A 87 10.37 -11.21 -16.90
CA GLY A 87 11.05 -9.98 -17.29
C GLY A 87 10.46 -8.69 -16.68
N GLN A 88 9.37 -8.77 -15.92
CA GLN A 88 8.75 -7.59 -15.32
C GLN A 88 9.14 -7.48 -13.83
N PRO A 89 9.49 -6.28 -13.34
CA PRO A 89 9.75 -6.03 -11.94
C PRO A 89 8.44 -5.81 -11.18
N PHE A 90 8.29 -6.49 -10.04
CA PHE A 90 7.15 -6.34 -9.14
C PHE A 90 7.62 -6.16 -7.71
N LEU A 91 7.03 -5.21 -6.98
CA LEU A 91 7.19 -5.14 -5.54
C LEU A 91 6.33 -6.22 -4.89
N VAL A 92 6.95 -7.07 -4.10
CA VAL A 92 6.30 -8.27 -3.56
C VAL A 92 6.63 -8.47 -2.08
N TYR A 93 5.72 -9.16 -1.39
CA TYR A 93 6.09 -9.93 -0.21
C TYR A 93 6.37 -11.36 -0.60
N PHE A 94 7.36 -11.98 0.04
CA PHE A 94 7.71 -13.37 -0.24
C PHE A 94 8.11 -14.13 1.02
N LEU A 95 7.91 -15.45 0.97
CA LEU A 95 8.37 -16.40 1.98
C LEU A 95 9.39 -17.35 1.38
N ARG A 96 10.41 -17.68 2.17
CA ARG A 96 11.40 -18.71 1.85
C ARG A 96 11.21 -19.93 2.75
N ASP A 97 11.56 -21.08 2.21
CA ASP A 97 11.69 -22.30 3.00
C ASP A 97 13.06 -22.40 3.69
N GLY A 98 13.26 -23.49 4.44
CA GLY A 98 14.53 -23.76 5.11
C GLY A 98 15.72 -24.01 4.17
N LEU A 99 15.47 -24.26 2.88
CA LEU A 99 16.47 -24.42 1.84
C LEU A 99 16.75 -23.09 1.09
N GLY A 100 16.13 -22.01 1.50
CA GLY A 100 16.28 -20.69 0.88
C GLY A 100 15.48 -20.51 -0.42
N GLN A 101 14.64 -21.47 -0.81
CA GLN A 101 13.78 -21.37 -1.98
C GLN A 101 12.54 -20.57 -1.68
N VAL A 102 11.98 -19.89 -2.69
CA VAL A 102 10.78 -19.09 -2.56
C VAL A 102 9.55 -19.99 -2.68
N THR A 103 8.73 -20.04 -1.63
CA THR A 103 7.53 -20.89 -1.55
C THR A 103 6.24 -20.11 -1.84
N ARG A 104 6.17 -18.86 -1.44
CA ARG A 104 5.02 -17.98 -1.70
C ARG A 104 5.47 -16.59 -2.06
N VAL A 105 4.74 -16.00 -2.98
CA VAL A 105 4.93 -14.62 -3.42
C VAL A 105 3.56 -13.94 -3.50
N TRP A 106 3.48 -12.73 -2.99
CA TRP A 106 2.32 -11.84 -3.12
C TRP A 106 2.74 -10.56 -3.81
N ILE A 107 2.24 -10.35 -5.01
CA ILE A 107 2.41 -9.09 -5.72
C ILE A 107 1.53 -8.05 -5.00
N LEU A 108 2.12 -6.92 -4.64
CA LEU A 108 1.47 -5.89 -3.86
C LEU A 108 0.61 -4.99 -4.74
N ASN A 109 -0.57 -4.62 -4.26
CA ASN A 109 -1.36 -3.56 -4.87
C ASN A 109 -0.76 -2.17 -4.54
N GLU A 110 -1.29 -1.09 -5.13
CA GLU A 110 -0.74 0.25 -4.95
C GLU A 110 -0.72 0.69 -3.49
N THR A 111 -1.80 0.45 -2.75
CA THR A 111 -1.91 0.80 -1.32
C THR A 111 -0.89 0.04 -0.46
N GLU A 112 -0.70 -1.24 -0.73
CA GLU A 112 0.30 -2.08 -0.04
C GLU A 112 1.73 -1.68 -0.40
N GLN A 113 1.97 -1.28 -1.66
CA GLN A 113 3.28 -0.79 -2.10
C GLN A 113 3.68 0.49 -1.37
N ASP A 114 2.75 1.40 -1.13
CA ASP A 114 3.02 2.65 -0.42
C ASP A 114 3.42 2.39 1.04
N VAL A 115 2.77 1.42 1.70
CA VAL A 115 3.15 0.99 3.05
C VAL A 115 4.58 0.43 3.06
N VAL A 116 4.90 -0.47 2.12
CA VAL A 116 6.23 -1.08 2.03
C VAL A 116 7.29 -0.05 1.68
N ARG A 117 7.02 0.88 0.77
CA ARG A 117 7.94 1.96 0.43
C ARG A 117 8.22 2.86 1.63
N ALA A 118 7.20 3.15 2.44
CA ALA A 118 7.38 3.92 3.67
C ALA A 118 8.30 3.19 4.67
N ASP A 119 8.18 1.86 4.79
CA ASP A 119 9.03 1.05 5.67
C ASP A 119 10.45 0.88 5.14
N LEU A 120 10.63 0.81 3.81
CA LEU A 120 11.95 0.65 3.17
C LEU A 120 12.71 1.97 3.06
N LEU A 121 12.03 3.11 3.06
CA LEU A 121 12.70 4.39 3.18
C LEU A 121 13.32 4.48 4.57
N PRO A 122 14.66 4.69 4.69
CA PRO A 122 15.24 4.96 5.98
C PRO A 122 14.46 6.15 6.54
N THR A 123 13.81 5.95 7.68
CA THR A 123 13.20 7.05 8.43
C THR A 123 14.36 7.94 8.84
N VAL A 124 14.73 8.85 7.95
CA VAL A 124 15.64 9.93 8.29
C VAL A 124 14.82 10.79 9.23
N ASN A 125 14.85 10.44 10.52
CA ASN A 125 14.34 11.31 11.57
C ASN A 125 15.25 12.55 11.57
N PHE A 126 15.08 13.41 10.56
CA PHE A 126 15.48 14.79 10.69
C PHE A 126 14.58 15.39 11.76
N ARG A 127 14.94 15.19 13.01
CA ARG A 127 14.53 16.08 14.07
C ARG A 127 15.13 17.44 13.77
N PHE A 128 14.47 18.18 12.89
CA PHE A 128 14.57 19.64 12.85
C PHE A 128 13.86 20.17 14.10
N GLY A 129 14.45 19.93 15.24
CA GLY A 129 13.83 20.26 16.51
C GLY A 129 14.81 20.19 17.64
N SER A 130 16.09 20.36 17.35
CA SER A 130 16.94 21.00 18.30
C SER A 130 16.65 22.49 18.18
N SER A 131 15.82 23.02 19.08
CA SER A 131 16.02 24.41 19.46
C SER A 131 17.52 24.59 19.55
N PRO A 132 18.13 25.56 18.84
CA PRO A 132 19.55 25.83 19.04
C PRO A 132 19.74 25.94 20.53
N PRO A 133 20.75 25.30 21.14
CA PRO A 133 21.04 25.53 22.53
C PRO A 133 21.11 27.04 22.68
N THR A 134 20.27 27.58 23.53
CA THR A 134 20.28 29.00 23.83
C THR A 134 21.75 29.32 24.03
N PRO A 135 22.35 30.22 23.21
CA PRO A 135 23.75 30.51 23.40
C PRO A 135 23.87 30.99 24.86
N LYS A 136 24.56 30.18 25.67
CA LYS A 136 24.94 30.64 27.00
C LYS A 136 25.77 31.87 26.73
N VAL A 137 25.21 33.02 27.06
CA VAL A 137 25.95 34.26 27.02
C VAL A 137 27.16 33.98 27.90
N ASP A 138 28.31 33.89 27.27
CA ASP A 138 29.58 33.76 28.00
C ASP A 138 29.77 35.05 28.72
N ASP A 139 29.49 35.04 30.02
CA ASP A 139 29.69 36.21 30.92
C ASP A 139 31.17 36.40 31.28
N GLY A 140 32.07 35.66 30.62
CA GLY A 140 33.52 35.73 30.83
C GLY A 140 33.99 35.24 32.21
N LYS A 141 33.07 34.59 32.96
CA LYS A 141 33.37 34.11 34.34
C LYS A 141 33.52 32.59 34.41
N THR A 142 33.41 31.89 33.30
CA THR A 142 33.59 30.43 33.29
C THR A 142 35.07 30.12 33.49
N PRO A 143 35.49 29.44 34.58
CA PRO A 143 36.86 29.05 34.78
C PRO A 143 37.34 28.15 33.63
N PHE A 144 38.59 28.34 33.20
CA PHE A 144 39.19 27.64 32.04
C PHE A 144 39.20 26.10 32.17
N ASP A 145 39.17 25.59 33.37
CA ASP A 145 39.12 24.15 33.70
C ASP A 145 37.76 23.50 33.44
N GLN A 146 36.69 24.28 33.25
CA GLN A 146 35.34 23.81 32.94
C GLN A 146 35.02 23.83 31.43
N LEU A 147 35.95 24.25 30.60
CA LEU A 147 35.78 24.20 29.14
C LEU A 147 35.84 22.76 28.64
N PRO A 148 34.96 22.36 27.72
CA PRO A 148 34.99 21.01 27.13
C PRO A 148 36.33 20.78 26.43
N LYS A 149 37.09 19.82 26.95
CA LYS A 149 38.36 19.39 26.31
C LYS A 149 38.04 18.57 25.06
N TYR A 150 38.62 18.96 23.94
CA TYR A 150 38.54 18.22 22.70
C TYR A 150 39.23 16.85 22.90
N GLN A 151 38.46 15.77 22.87
CA GLN A 151 39.02 14.41 22.83
C GLN A 151 39.28 14.08 21.36
N THR A 152 40.53 14.11 20.94
CA THR A 152 40.95 13.47 19.70
C THR A 152 40.86 11.97 19.89
N LYS A 153 39.90 11.37 19.20
CA LYS A 153 39.78 9.89 19.15
C LYS A 153 40.97 9.34 18.37
N PRO A 154 41.68 8.30 18.87
CA PRO A 154 42.75 7.63 18.16
C PRO A 154 42.26 6.88 16.91
#